data_d2ba9d86e9c0f3c521c366c2e926e796
#
_entry.id   d2ba9d86e9c0f3c521c366c2e926e796
#
_cell.length_a   1.000
_cell.length_b   1.000
_cell.length_c   1.000
_cell.angle_alpha   90.00
_cell.angle_beta   90.00
_cell.angle_gamma   90.00
#
_symmetry.space_group_name_H-M   'P 1'
#
loop_
_entity.id
_entity.type
_entity.pdbx_description
1 polymer ?
#
loop_
_entity_poly.entity_id
_entity_poly.type
_entity_poly.pdbx_seq_one_letter_code
_entity_poly.pdbx_strand_id
1 'polypeptide(L)'
;PVLQGLRDVPVPVSVDTIKPEVMRAALAEGASMINDINALCAPGTLAVVAATDAAVCLMHMQGTPGTMQQYPGYGDVVAEVKAFLLERVRAARDAGIASERIAVDPGFGFGKTLEHNLELLRHLRDFDALGVPVLAGWSRKSSLGKITGRPAADRLAASIAAALIAAQNGARILRVHDVAATSDALSVLAAVEKKR
;
A
#
# COMPACT_ATOMS: atom_id res chain seq x y z
N PRO A 1 17.40 -10.55 -13.38
CA PRO A 1 17.99 -9.52 -14.28
C PRO A 1 17.57 -8.09 -13.89
N VAL A 2 16.25 -7.83 -13.63
CA VAL A 2 15.78 -6.45 -13.29
C VAL A 2 16.43 -5.95 -12.01
N LEU A 3 16.37 -6.71 -10.91
CA LEU A 3 16.98 -6.31 -9.63
C LEU A 3 18.49 -6.17 -9.72
N GLN A 4 19.15 -7.05 -10.49
CA GLN A 4 20.59 -6.94 -10.74
C GLN A 4 20.94 -5.61 -11.44
N GLY A 5 20.11 -5.18 -12.39
CA GLY A 5 20.26 -3.87 -13.05
C GLY A 5 19.94 -2.66 -12.16
N LEU A 6 19.21 -2.88 -11.04
CA LEU A 6 18.84 -1.84 -10.07
C LEU A 6 19.73 -1.83 -8.81
N ARG A 7 20.79 -2.65 -8.76
CA ARG A 7 21.59 -2.85 -7.53
C ARG A 7 22.25 -1.55 -7.04
N ASP A 8 22.65 -0.68 -7.97
CA ASP A 8 23.37 0.55 -7.67
C ASP A 8 22.47 1.81 -7.60
N VAL A 9 21.14 1.64 -7.68
CA VAL A 9 20.25 2.80 -7.54
C VAL A 9 20.24 3.30 -6.08
N PRO A 10 20.32 4.64 -5.87
CA PRO A 10 20.45 5.22 -4.53
C PRO A 10 19.10 5.34 -3.81
N VAL A 11 18.17 4.41 -4.05
CA VAL A 11 16.83 4.38 -3.43
C VAL A 11 16.42 2.95 -3.08
N PRO A 12 15.62 2.74 -2.02
CA PRO A 12 15.07 1.43 -1.70
C PRO A 12 14.23 0.87 -2.85
N VAL A 13 14.38 -0.42 -3.13
CA VAL A 13 13.62 -1.13 -4.16
C VAL A 13 12.57 -2.02 -3.50
N SER A 14 11.29 -1.81 -3.84
CA SER A 14 10.17 -2.62 -3.41
C SER A 14 9.75 -3.60 -4.50
N VAL A 15 9.55 -4.87 -4.13
CA VAL A 15 9.10 -5.93 -5.04
C VAL A 15 7.68 -6.37 -4.66
N ASP A 16 6.78 -6.32 -5.65
CA ASP A 16 5.38 -6.74 -5.50
C ASP A 16 5.24 -8.22 -5.88
N THR A 17 4.97 -9.08 -4.89
CA THR A 17 4.78 -10.51 -5.09
C THR A 17 4.08 -11.17 -3.91
N ILE A 18 3.29 -12.23 -4.21
CA ILE A 18 2.65 -13.11 -3.23
C ILE A 18 3.38 -14.45 -3.07
N LYS A 19 4.45 -14.69 -3.87
CA LYS A 19 5.11 -16.00 -3.97
C LYS A 19 6.37 -16.05 -3.12
N PRO A 20 6.48 -16.97 -2.15
CA PRO A 20 7.62 -17.04 -1.24
C PRO A 20 8.96 -17.29 -1.97
N GLU A 21 8.96 -18.06 -3.07
CA GLU A 21 10.15 -18.28 -3.89
C GLU A 21 10.64 -17.01 -4.58
N VAL A 22 9.71 -16.15 -5.06
CA VAL A 22 10.05 -14.85 -5.67
C VAL A 22 10.52 -13.87 -4.61
N MET A 23 9.87 -13.84 -3.42
CA MET A 23 10.32 -13.03 -2.28
C MET A 23 11.77 -13.38 -1.93
N ARG A 24 12.08 -14.68 -1.77
CA ARG A 24 13.44 -15.13 -1.42
C ARG A 24 14.46 -14.70 -2.47
N ALA A 25 14.16 -14.90 -3.75
CA ALA A 25 15.05 -14.50 -4.83
C ALA A 25 15.25 -12.98 -4.89
N ALA A 26 14.18 -12.19 -4.70
CA ALA A 26 14.22 -10.75 -4.72
C ALA A 26 15.06 -10.19 -3.54
N LEU A 27 14.87 -10.73 -2.34
CA LEU A 27 15.62 -10.34 -1.15
C LEU A 27 17.10 -10.69 -1.27
N ALA A 28 17.43 -11.85 -1.84
CA ALA A 28 18.82 -12.24 -2.12
C ALA A 28 19.50 -11.32 -3.14
N GLU A 29 18.75 -10.70 -4.04
CA GLU A 29 19.26 -9.71 -5.02
C GLU A 29 19.22 -8.26 -4.48
N GLY A 30 18.90 -8.05 -3.21
CA GLY A 30 18.98 -6.75 -2.54
C GLY A 30 17.69 -5.91 -2.56
N ALA A 31 16.53 -6.52 -2.81
CA ALA A 31 15.26 -5.83 -2.60
C ALA A 31 15.14 -5.37 -1.15
N SER A 32 14.77 -4.11 -0.94
CA SER A 32 14.67 -3.49 0.38
C SER A 32 13.30 -3.69 1.05
N MET A 33 12.27 -4.03 0.24
CA MET A 33 10.90 -4.18 0.70
C MET A 33 10.15 -5.21 -0.13
N ILE A 34 9.32 -6.01 0.51
CA ILE A 34 8.29 -6.82 -0.15
C ILE A 34 6.93 -6.12 -0.01
N ASN A 35 6.24 -5.89 -1.12
CA ASN A 35 4.84 -5.50 -1.13
C ASN A 35 4.00 -6.75 -1.42
N ASP A 36 3.22 -7.21 -0.45
CA ASP A 36 2.41 -8.41 -0.60
C ASP A 36 0.91 -8.10 -0.53
N ILE A 37 0.22 -8.21 -1.67
CA ILE A 37 -1.23 -8.00 -1.76
C ILE A 37 -2.04 -9.07 -1.00
N ASN A 38 -1.40 -10.14 -0.54
CA ASN A 38 -1.96 -11.19 0.29
C ASN A 38 -1.50 -11.12 1.76
N ALA A 39 -0.85 -10.02 2.15
CA ALA A 39 -0.45 -9.72 3.54
C ALA A 39 0.30 -10.89 4.23
N LEU A 40 1.19 -11.57 3.54
CA LEU A 40 1.96 -12.75 4.02
C LEU A 40 1.06 -13.91 4.50
N CYS A 41 -0.13 -14.07 3.91
CA CYS A 41 -1.01 -15.20 4.23
C CYS A 41 -0.58 -16.51 3.55
N ALA A 42 0.21 -16.46 2.49
CA ALA A 42 0.67 -17.68 1.82
C ALA A 42 1.69 -18.43 2.69
N PRO A 43 1.65 -19.78 2.68
CA PRO A 43 2.59 -20.60 3.47
C PRO A 43 4.05 -20.23 3.18
N GLY A 44 4.84 -20.02 4.25
CA GLY A 44 6.27 -19.73 4.17
C GLY A 44 6.64 -18.26 3.92
N THR A 45 5.72 -17.38 3.53
CA THR A 45 6.02 -15.97 3.26
C THR A 45 6.50 -15.21 4.50
N LEU A 46 5.87 -15.42 5.66
CA LEU A 46 6.30 -14.85 6.94
C LEU A 46 7.76 -15.23 7.27
N ALA A 47 8.09 -16.51 7.17
CA ALA A 47 9.43 -16.99 7.47
C ALA A 47 10.50 -16.42 6.53
N VAL A 48 10.16 -16.27 5.25
CA VAL A 48 11.07 -15.69 4.24
C VAL A 48 11.42 -14.24 4.58
N VAL A 49 10.42 -13.41 4.91
CA VAL A 49 10.66 -11.99 5.25
C VAL A 49 11.31 -11.85 6.63
N ALA A 50 10.89 -12.65 7.62
CA ALA A 50 11.46 -12.62 8.97
C ALA A 50 12.95 -12.97 9.00
N ALA A 51 13.43 -13.80 8.07
CA ALA A 51 14.84 -14.20 7.97
C ALA A 51 15.76 -13.11 7.38
N THR A 52 15.24 -11.91 7.09
CA THR A 52 15.99 -10.80 6.47
C THR A 52 15.73 -9.48 7.20
N ASP A 53 16.43 -8.42 6.82
CA ASP A 53 16.19 -7.07 7.33
C ASP A 53 15.25 -6.23 6.43
N ALA A 54 14.69 -6.80 5.39
CA ALA A 54 13.80 -6.10 4.47
C ALA A 54 12.49 -5.66 5.14
N ALA A 55 11.93 -4.55 4.68
CA ALA A 55 10.61 -4.10 5.08
C ALA A 55 9.51 -4.91 4.38
N VAL A 56 8.30 -4.84 4.89
CA VAL A 56 7.11 -5.44 4.26
C VAL A 56 5.92 -4.50 4.28
N CYS A 57 5.17 -4.45 3.19
CA CYS A 57 3.84 -3.85 3.14
C CYS A 57 2.79 -4.94 3.09
N LEU A 58 1.93 -4.97 4.11
CA LEU A 58 0.82 -5.91 4.25
C LEU A 58 -0.44 -5.26 3.69
N MET A 59 -0.97 -5.78 2.56
CA MET A 59 -2.14 -5.19 1.94
C MET A 59 -3.40 -6.04 2.16
N HIS A 60 -4.54 -5.36 2.36
CA HIS A 60 -5.84 -6.00 2.41
C HIS A 60 -6.46 -6.15 1.02
N MET A 61 -6.94 -7.35 0.72
CA MET A 61 -7.76 -7.67 -0.46
C MET A 61 -8.89 -8.62 -0.05
N GLN A 62 -10.11 -8.38 -0.56
CA GLN A 62 -11.20 -9.35 -0.47
C GLN A 62 -11.24 -10.19 -1.75
N GLY A 63 -11.26 -11.52 -1.62
CA GLY A 63 -11.22 -12.44 -2.77
C GLY A 63 -9.83 -12.60 -3.37
N THR A 64 -9.77 -12.84 -4.67
CA THR A 64 -8.53 -12.99 -5.45
C THR A 64 -8.48 -11.94 -6.56
N PRO A 65 -7.31 -11.64 -7.16
CA PRO A 65 -7.22 -10.67 -8.25
C PRO A 65 -8.19 -10.91 -9.41
N GLY A 66 -8.53 -12.17 -9.70
CA GLY A 66 -9.46 -12.53 -10.76
C GLY A 66 -10.95 -12.41 -10.40
N THR A 67 -11.29 -12.44 -9.12
CA THR A 67 -12.69 -12.47 -8.64
C THR A 67 -13.07 -11.29 -7.76
N MET A 68 -12.13 -10.55 -7.23
CA MET A 68 -12.31 -9.51 -6.20
C MET A 68 -13.31 -8.40 -6.56
N GLN A 69 -13.57 -8.16 -7.84
CA GLN A 69 -14.49 -7.10 -8.30
C GLN A 69 -15.90 -7.60 -8.58
N GLN A 70 -16.16 -8.90 -8.49
CA GLN A 70 -17.48 -9.45 -8.86
C GLN A 70 -18.55 -9.08 -7.82
N TYR A 71 -18.27 -9.26 -6.53
CA TYR A 71 -19.22 -9.02 -5.44
C TYR A 71 -18.51 -8.51 -4.18
N PRO A 72 -17.87 -7.33 -4.20
CA PRO A 72 -17.23 -6.79 -3.01
C PRO A 72 -18.29 -6.36 -1.99
N GLY A 73 -18.32 -7.00 -0.83
CA GLY A 73 -19.32 -6.75 0.23
C GLY A 73 -18.66 -6.62 1.60
N TYR A 74 -19.05 -5.57 2.34
CA TYR A 74 -18.62 -5.27 3.70
C TYR A 74 -19.81 -4.77 4.50
N GLY A 75 -19.90 -5.14 5.78
CA GLY A 75 -20.81 -4.51 6.73
C GLY A 75 -20.28 -3.14 7.16
N ASP A 76 -18.99 -3.08 7.52
CA ASP A 76 -18.22 -1.87 7.80
C ASP A 76 -16.81 -2.06 7.22
N VAL A 77 -16.56 -1.44 6.07
CA VAL A 77 -15.30 -1.61 5.35
C VAL A 77 -14.09 -1.11 6.15
N VAL A 78 -14.23 -0.06 6.94
CA VAL A 78 -13.13 0.49 7.74
C VAL A 78 -12.79 -0.45 8.88
N ALA A 79 -13.79 -0.89 9.64
CA ALA A 79 -13.61 -1.79 10.76
C ALA A 79 -13.05 -3.16 10.32
N GLU A 80 -13.61 -3.74 9.25
CA GLU A 80 -13.18 -5.06 8.75
C GLU A 80 -11.76 -5.04 8.18
N VAL A 81 -11.41 -4.04 7.36
CA VAL A 81 -10.06 -3.89 6.81
C VAL A 81 -9.05 -3.63 7.92
N LYS A 82 -9.40 -2.79 8.90
CA LYS A 82 -8.53 -2.52 10.06
C LYS A 82 -8.31 -3.77 10.91
N ALA A 83 -9.36 -4.54 11.18
CA ALA A 83 -9.26 -5.79 11.95
C ALA A 83 -8.34 -6.81 11.25
N PHE A 84 -8.52 -7.01 9.94
CA PHE A 84 -7.64 -7.86 9.14
C PHE A 84 -6.18 -7.42 9.22
N LEU A 85 -5.91 -6.14 8.96
CA LEU A 85 -4.53 -5.63 8.97
C LEU A 85 -3.91 -5.72 10.37
N LEU A 86 -4.68 -5.50 11.43
CA LEU A 86 -4.22 -5.70 12.81
C LEU A 86 -3.77 -7.15 13.07
N GLU A 87 -4.56 -8.12 12.62
CA GLU A 87 -4.21 -9.54 12.70
C GLU A 87 -2.90 -9.82 11.95
N ARG A 88 -2.76 -9.28 10.73
CA ARG A 88 -1.55 -9.49 9.92
C ARG A 88 -0.30 -8.83 10.51
N VAL A 89 -0.45 -7.63 11.08
CA VAL A 89 0.65 -6.96 11.81
C VAL A 89 1.08 -7.79 13.02
N ARG A 90 0.13 -8.36 13.79
CA ARG A 90 0.45 -9.25 14.90
C ARG A 90 1.20 -10.49 14.41
N ALA A 91 0.69 -11.18 13.39
CA ALA A 91 1.34 -12.37 12.83
C ALA A 91 2.77 -12.08 12.33
N ALA A 92 3.00 -10.92 11.73
CA ALA A 92 4.33 -10.49 11.28
C ALA A 92 5.29 -10.27 12.49
N ARG A 93 4.80 -9.59 13.53
CA ARG A 93 5.57 -9.39 14.78
C ARG A 93 5.89 -10.70 15.49
N ASP A 94 4.92 -11.60 15.60
CA ASP A 94 5.08 -12.92 16.20
C ASP A 94 6.10 -13.80 15.44
N ALA A 95 6.20 -13.58 14.11
CA ALA A 95 7.23 -14.20 13.27
C ALA A 95 8.62 -13.55 13.41
N GLY A 96 8.78 -12.47 14.20
CA GLY A 96 10.05 -11.78 14.44
C GLY A 96 10.32 -10.58 13.53
N ILE A 97 9.35 -10.13 12.75
CA ILE A 97 9.49 -8.90 11.92
C ILE A 97 9.31 -7.68 12.84
N ALA A 98 10.34 -6.83 12.97
CA ALA A 98 10.28 -5.63 13.79
C ALA A 98 9.22 -4.63 13.27
N SER A 99 8.55 -3.92 14.18
CA SER A 99 7.45 -2.99 13.82
C SER A 99 7.87 -1.91 12.83
N GLU A 100 9.11 -1.45 12.92
CA GLU A 100 9.71 -0.41 12.07
C GLU A 100 9.88 -0.87 10.62
N ARG A 101 9.79 -2.17 10.38
CA ARG A 101 9.89 -2.81 9.07
C ARG A 101 8.53 -3.14 8.45
N ILE A 102 7.43 -2.86 9.16
CA ILE A 102 6.07 -3.19 8.73
C ILE A 102 5.36 -1.91 8.30
N ALA A 103 4.77 -1.93 7.11
CA ALA A 103 3.76 -0.97 6.65
C ALA A 103 2.47 -1.70 6.31
N VAL A 104 1.35 -0.99 6.28
CA VAL A 104 0.04 -1.54 5.88
C VAL A 104 -0.55 -0.75 4.73
N ASP A 105 -1.29 -1.42 3.83
CA ASP A 105 -2.07 -0.80 2.75
C ASP A 105 -3.53 -1.27 2.86
N PRO A 106 -4.51 -0.38 3.03
CA PRO A 106 -5.93 -0.74 3.02
C PRO A 106 -6.40 -1.39 1.72
N GLY A 107 -5.58 -1.35 0.66
CA GLY A 107 -5.85 -2.02 -0.60
C GLY A 107 -6.95 -1.34 -1.41
N PHE A 108 -6.81 -0.04 -1.67
CA PHE A 108 -7.71 0.71 -2.54
C PHE A 108 -7.84 0.04 -3.91
N GLY A 109 -9.08 -0.23 -4.36
CA GLY A 109 -9.36 -0.88 -5.62
C GLY A 109 -9.24 -2.41 -5.62
N PHE A 110 -8.91 -3.04 -4.50
CA PHE A 110 -8.82 -4.50 -4.36
C PHE A 110 -10.01 -5.05 -3.59
N GLY A 111 -10.98 -5.64 -4.31
CA GLY A 111 -12.22 -6.17 -3.71
C GLY A 111 -13.07 -5.09 -3.02
N LYS A 112 -13.20 -3.91 -3.63
CA LYS A 112 -13.89 -2.75 -3.05
C LYS A 112 -14.66 -1.97 -4.10
N THR A 113 -15.88 -1.54 -3.76
CA THR A 113 -16.67 -0.60 -4.58
C THR A 113 -16.05 0.80 -4.54
N LEU A 114 -16.58 1.72 -5.34
CA LEU A 114 -16.16 3.14 -5.27
C LEU A 114 -16.42 3.70 -3.87
N GLU A 115 -17.61 3.46 -3.30
CA GLU A 115 -17.96 3.98 -1.97
C GLU A 115 -17.07 3.40 -0.87
N HIS A 116 -16.77 2.08 -0.90
CA HIS A 116 -15.82 1.48 0.03
C HIS A 116 -14.44 2.14 -0.04
N ASN A 117 -13.96 2.50 -1.24
CA ASN A 117 -12.67 3.18 -1.39
C ASN A 117 -12.71 4.61 -0.84
N LEU A 118 -13.81 5.34 -1.06
CA LEU A 118 -13.97 6.70 -0.52
C LEU A 118 -14.08 6.68 1.00
N GLU A 119 -14.80 5.72 1.56
CA GLU A 119 -14.94 5.56 3.00
C GLU A 119 -13.60 5.26 3.68
N LEU A 120 -12.81 4.35 3.12
CA LEU A 120 -11.45 4.08 3.59
C LEU A 120 -10.54 5.32 3.50
N LEU A 121 -10.69 6.15 2.46
CA LEU A 121 -9.89 7.36 2.33
C LEU A 121 -10.31 8.43 3.34
N ARG A 122 -11.60 8.60 3.62
CA ARG A 122 -12.13 9.51 4.65
C ARG A 122 -11.61 9.15 6.05
N HIS A 123 -11.59 7.85 6.35
CA HIS A 123 -11.23 7.28 7.65
C HIS A 123 -9.80 6.71 7.70
N LEU A 124 -8.91 7.13 6.79
CA LEU A 124 -7.56 6.58 6.72
C LEU A 124 -6.77 6.79 8.01
N ARG A 125 -7.02 7.88 8.73
CA ARG A 125 -6.39 8.18 10.02
C ARG A 125 -6.71 7.14 11.11
N ASP A 126 -7.83 6.42 11.02
CA ASP A 126 -8.20 5.38 11.98
C ASP A 126 -7.23 4.20 11.97
N PHE A 127 -6.44 4.06 10.89
CA PHE A 127 -5.40 3.04 10.75
C PHE A 127 -4.11 3.38 11.52
N ASP A 128 -3.93 4.62 12.02
CA ASP A 128 -2.83 5.00 12.90
C ASP A 128 -2.82 4.13 14.18
N ALA A 129 -3.99 3.65 14.62
CA ALA A 129 -4.13 2.73 15.74
C ALA A 129 -3.41 1.37 15.55
N LEU A 130 -3.00 1.01 14.34
CA LEU A 130 -2.20 -0.19 14.08
C LEU A 130 -0.74 -0.04 14.53
N GLY A 131 -0.29 1.20 14.77
CA GLY A 131 1.07 1.51 15.24
C GLY A 131 2.16 1.22 14.21
N VAL A 132 1.81 1.24 12.93
CA VAL A 132 2.72 1.09 11.77
C VAL A 132 2.30 2.07 10.66
N PRO A 133 3.23 2.51 9.78
CA PRO A 133 2.91 3.45 8.71
C PRO A 133 1.90 2.89 7.71
N VAL A 134 1.01 3.78 7.23
CA VAL A 134 0.02 3.47 6.20
C VAL A 134 0.54 3.85 4.83
N LEU A 135 0.49 2.91 3.88
CA LEU A 135 0.71 3.13 2.46
C LEU A 135 -0.64 3.34 1.76
N ALA A 136 -0.72 4.35 0.90
CA ALA A 136 -1.89 4.59 0.06
C ALA A 136 -1.54 4.62 -1.43
N GLY A 137 -2.23 3.80 -2.22
CA GLY A 137 -2.03 3.68 -3.66
C GLY A 137 -3.30 3.98 -4.45
N TRP A 138 -3.57 5.26 -4.77
CA TRP A 138 -4.74 5.70 -5.54
C TRP A 138 -4.45 5.98 -7.01
N SER A 139 -3.18 6.18 -7.37
CA SER A 139 -2.75 6.68 -8.66
C SER A 139 -3.32 5.90 -9.84
N ARG A 140 -3.97 6.61 -10.76
CA ARG A 140 -4.58 6.13 -12.01
C ARG A 140 -5.65 5.04 -11.85
N LYS A 141 -6.10 4.71 -10.62
CA LYS A 141 -7.07 3.64 -10.37
C LYS A 141 -8.45 3.94 -10.96
N SER A 142 -9.22 2.87 -11.21
CA SER A 142 -10.56 2.93 -11.82
C SER A 142 -11.54 3.80 -11.02
N SER A 143 -11.39 3.86 -9.69
CA SER A 143 -12.20 4.73 -8.83
C SER A 143 -12.10 6.20 -9.24
N LEU A 144 -10.90 6.69 -9.61
CA LEU A 144 -10.72 8.05 -10.11
C LEU A 144 -11.40 8.26 -11.46
N GLY A 145 -11.37 7.25 -12.31
CA GLY A 145 -12.11 7.29 -13.58
C GLY A 145 -13.62 7.34 -13.41
N LYS A 146 -14.16 6.62 -12.42
CA LYS A 146 -15.60 6.67 -12.09
C LYS A 146 -16.01 8.05 -11.56
N ILE A 147 -15.14 8.75 -10.84
CA ILE A 147 -15.40 10.11 -10.32
C ILE A 147 -15.30 11.16 -11.41
N THR A 148 -14.29 11.08 -12.28
CA THR A 148 -13.93 12.17 -13.21
C THR A 148 -14.40 11.94 -14.63
N GLY A 149 -14.83 10.73 -14.99
CA GLY A 149 -15.11 10.32 -16.37
C GLY A 149 -13.85 10.15 -17.24
N ARG A 150 -12.63 10.29 -16.68
CA ARG A 150 -11.39 10.30 -17.46
C ARG A 150 -10.79 8.91 -17.66
N PRO A 151 -10.20 8.62 -18.83
CA PRO A 151 -9.42 7.40 -19.05
C PRO A 151 -8.13 7.41 -18.18
N ALA A 152 -7.50 6.26 -18.02
CA ALA A 152 -6.36 6.11 -17.10
C ALA A 152 -5.18 7.05 -17.38
N ALA A 153 -4.91 7.35 -18.64
CA ALA A 153 -3.85 8.26 -19.07
C ALA A 153 -4.07 9.72 -18.60
N ASP A 154 -5.31 10.14 -18.44
CA ASP A 154 -5.70 11.53 -18.15
C ASP A 154 -6.06 11.74 -16.66
N ARG A 155 -5.65 10.84 -15.78
CA ARG A 155 -5.97 10.88 -14.34
C ARG A 155 -4.87 11.53 -13.48
N LEU A 156 -3.94 12.29 -14.05
CA LEU A 156 -2.85 12.91 -13.29
C LEU A 156 -3.39 13.80 -12.16
N ALA A 157 -4.22 14.80 -12.49
CA ALA A 157 -4.77 15.73 -11.51
C ALA A 157 -5.58 15.01 -10.41
N ALA A 158 -6.42 14.05 -10.79
CA ALA A 158 -7.19 13.25 -9.84
C ALA A 158 -6.30 12.37 -8.95
N SER A 159 -5.19 11.83 -9.51
CA SER A 159 -4.21 11.04 -8.75
C SER A 159 -3.49 11.89 -7.70
N ILE A 160 -3.08 13.12 -8.07
CA ILE A 160 -2.45 14.07 -7.15
C ILE A 160 -3.43 14.47 -6.04
N ALA A 161 -4.68 14.81 -6.39
CA ALA A 161 -5.70 15.18 -5.40
C ALA A 161 -5.92 14.06 -4.38
N ALA A 162 -6.07 12.81 -4.84
CA ALA A 162 -6.23 11.66 -3.95
C ALA A 162 -4.98 11.41 -3.08
N ALA A 163 -3.77 11.64 -3.63
CA ALA A 163 -2.52 11.52 -2.87
C ALA A 163 -2.42 12.57 -1.76
N LEU A 164 -2.78 13.84 -2.04
CA LEU A 164 -2.80 14.91 -1.02
C LEU A 164 -3.81 14.61 0.08
N ILE A 165 -5.03 14.19 -0.28
CA ILE A 165 -6.06 13.79 0.71
C ILE A 165 -5.56 12.62 1.56
N ALA A 166 -4.93 11.62 0.95
CA ALA A 166 -4.37 10.48 1.68
C ALA A 166 -3.28 10.91 2.65
N ALA A 167 -2.37 11.82 2.23
CA ALA A 167 -1.32 12.37 3.09
C ALA A 167 -1.91 13.14 4.29
N GLN A 168 -2.89 14.01 4.05
CA GLN A 168 -3.59 14.75 5.11
C GLN A 168 -4.35 13.83 6.06
N ASN A 169 -4.84 12.69 5.57
CA ASN A 169 -5.53 11.67 6.35
C ASN A 169 -4.57 10.62 6.96
N GLY A 170 -3.26 10.85 7.00
CA GLY A 170 -2.31 10.06 7.78
C GLY A 170 -1.47 9.06 6.97
N ALA A 171 -1.63 8.95 5.63
CA ALA A 171 -0.70 8.14 4.84
C ALA A 171 0.74 8.65 4.97
N ARG A 172 1.66 7.73 5.23
CA ARG A 172 3.10 8.01 5.34
C ARG A 172 3.87 7.60 4.08
N ILE A 173 3.29 6.69 3.29
CA ILE A 173 3.86 6.21 2.04
C ILE A 173 2.80 6.38 0.96
N LEU A 174 3.15 7.03 -0.15
CA LEU A 174 2.26 7.19 -1.31
C LEU A 174 2.84 6.44 -2.50
N ARG A 175 2.09 5.46 -3.02
CA ARG A 175 2.47 4.71 -4.21
C ARG A 175 1.82 5.32 -5.44
N VAL A 176 2.64 5.94 -6.31
CA VAL A 176 2.18 6.74 -7.44
C VAL A 176 2.94 6.40 -8.73
N HIS A 177 2.35 6.68 -9.89
CA HIS A 177 3.00 6.58 -11.18
C HIS A 177 3.77 7.87 -11.52
N ASP A 178 3.22 9.02 -11.14
CA ASP A 178 3.70 10.35 -11.53
C ASP A 178 4.45 10.98 -10.34
N VAL A 179 5.65 10.45 -10.05
CA VAL A 179 6.42 10.77 -8.82
C VAL A 179 6.76 12.25 -8.72
N ALA A 180 7.33 12.86 -9.77
CA ALA A 180 7.75 14.27 -9.74
C ALA A 180 6.57 15.20 -9.42
N ALA A 181 5.46 15.10 -10.17
CA ALA A 181 4.29 15.93 -9.97
C ALA A 181 3.63 15.74 -8.59
N THR A 182 3.65 14.50 -8.06
CA THR A 182 3.15 14.24 -6.71
C THR A 182 4.07 14.80 -5.64
N SER A 183 5.39 14.72 -5.82
CA SER A 183 6.40 15.29 -4.91
C SER A 183 6.27 16.81 -4.82
N ASP A 184 6.10 17.49 -5.96
CA ASP A 184 5.87 18.94 -6.00
C ASP A 184 4.61 19.33 -5.22
N ALA A 185 3.51 18.60 -5.43
CA ALA A 185 2.26 18.84 -4.71
C ALA A 185 2.39 18.62 -3.19
N LEU A 186 3.11 17.58 -2.77
CA LEU A 186 3.40 17.31 -1.35
C LEU A 186 4.30 18.39 -0.74
N SER A 187 5.24 18.95 -1.51
CA SER A 187 6.09 20.05 -1.06
C SER A 187 5.28 21.31 -0.76
N VAL A 188 4.27 21.61 -1.59
CA VAL A 188 3.33 22.70 -1.34
C VAL A 188 2.51 22.43 -0.07
N LEU A 189 1.95 21.22 0.07
CA LEU A 189 1.20 20.83 1.27
C LEU A 189 2.05 21.00 2.54
N ALA A 190 3.27 20.48 2.54
CA ALA A 190 4.19 20.57 3.67
C ALA A 190 4.55 22.02 4.02
N ALA A 191 4.69 22.90 3.03
CA ALA A 191 4.97 24.32 3.24
C ALA A 191 3.79 25.05 3.91
N VAL A 192 2.56 24.68 3.56
CA VAL A 192 1.33 25.24 4.17
C VAL A 192 1.12 24.73 5.61
N GLU A 193 1.43 23.46 5.87
CA GLU A 193 1.23 22.83 7.18
C GLU A 193 2.32 23.18 8.20
N LYS A 194 3.49 23.66 7.76
CA LYS A 194 4.51 24.21 8.66
C LYS A 194 3.96 25.44 9.38
N LYS A 195 3.51 25.26 10.62
CA LYS A 195 3.26 26.39 11.52
C LYS A 195 4.60 27.13 11.72
N ARG A 196 4.58 28.46 11.49
CA ARG A 196 5.69 29.35 11.82
C ARG A 196 5.92 29.40 13.33
#